data_39257263d4e7603636ce550fa86061d3
#
_entry.id   39257263d4e7603636ce550fa86061d3
#
_cell.length_a   1.000
_cell.length_b   1.000
_cell.length_c   1.000
_cell.angle_alpha   90.00
_cell.angle_beta   90.00
_cell.angle_gamma   90.00
#
_symmetry.space_group_name_H-M   'P 1'
#
loop_
_entity.id
_entity.type
_entity.pdbx_description
1 polymer ?
#
loop_
_entity_poly.entity_id
_entity_poly.type
_entity_poly.pdbx_seq_one_letter_code
_entity_poly.pdbx_strand_id
1 'polypeptide(L)'
;MGGLEGQTYLITGASKGIGQALSLALAEQGVQVLLLSRPSKELDQTTTDVQALSPASVAVPCDLGEPASIEEAATTILSQHPRLHGIVHNAGDIHPIKPLFDAHSDDWTRSMMVNLVGVQHLTQRLGSALQGDHRVRVTTISSGAAMRPLASWSAYCTAKAGLDMWTRCLAEEGASQNITAVSVAPGIVDTGMQTAIRSASEEDFPLRSNFVGYHEDGQLSKPDDVAKALLPLITAHTVEQSGQRFDVRDL
;
A
#
# COMPACT_ATOMS: atom_id res chain seq x y z
N MET A 1 20.79 16.91 2.57
CA MET A 1 19.83 15.81 2.58
C MET A 1 20.63 14.53 2.80
N GLY A 2 20.42 13.78 3.87
CA GLY A 2 21.05 12.46 4.04
C GLY A 2 20.52 11.56 2.92
N GLY A 3 21.42 10.89 2.20
CA GLY A 3 21.04 9.96 1.12
C GLY A 3 20.17 8.84 1.66
N LEU A 4 19.33 8.27 0.81
CA LEU A 4 18.51 7.09 1.12
C LEU A 4 19.32 5.79 1.02
N GLU A 5 20.55 5.88 0.54
CA GLU A 5 21.45 4.74 0.36
C GLU A 5 21.64 3.95 1.67
N GLY A 6 21.50 2.64 1.59
CA GLY A 6 21.60 1.74 2.75
C GLY A 6 20.34 1.67 3.61
N GLN A 7 19.27 2.41 3.30
CA GLN A 7 18.00 2.24 3.96
C GLN A 7 17.24 1.03 3.40
N THR A 8 16.41 0.40 4.24
CA THR A 8 15.57 -0.75 3.87
C THR A 8 14.10 -0.37 4.00
N TYR A 9 13.35 -0.52 2.92
CA TYR A 9 11.90 -0.27 2.87
C TYR A 9 11.13 -1.53 2.48
N LEU A 10 10.02 -1.77 3.17
CA LEU A 10 9.06 -2.81 2.82
C LEU A 10 7.90 -2.21 2.03
N ILE A 11 7.59 -2.78 0.87
CA ILE A 11 6.46 -2.37 0.02
C ILE A 11 5.49 -3.53 -0.09
N THR A 12 4.25 -3.35 0.36
CA THR A 12 3.21 -4.36 0.16
C THR A 12 2.48 -4.17 -1.17
N GLY A 13 2.07 -5.26 -1.80
CA GLY A 13 1.49 -5.22 -3.15
C GLY A 13 2.49 -4.77 -4.22
N ALA A 14 3.76 -5.16 -4.06
CA ALA A 14 4.87 -4.70 -4.88
C ALA A 14 4.93 -5.28 -6.30
N SER A 15 4.10 -6.27 -6.63
CA SER A 15 4.20 -7.01 -7.90
C SER A 15 3.75 -6.25 -9.14
N LYS A 16 2.95 -5.18 -9.00
CA LYS A 16 2.39 -4.41 -10.12
C LYS A 16 1.88 -3.03 -9.70
N GLY A 17 1.56 -2.20 -10.68
CA GLY A 17 0.92 -0.89 -10.49
C GLY A 17 1.75 0.05 -9.62
N ILE A 18 1.10 0.75 -8.68
CA ILE A 18 1.77 1.72 -7.81
C ILE A 18 2.89 1.08 -6.99
N GLY A 19 2.68 -0.13 -6.44
CA GLY A 19 3.68 -0.82 -5.63
C GLY A 19 4.94 -1.18 -6.41
N GLN A 20 4.81 -1.64 -7.65
CA GLN A 20 5.92 -1.88 -8.56
C GLN A 20 6.67 -0.57 -8.85
N ALA A 21 5.95 0.47 -9.25
CA ALA A 21 6.55 1.77 -9.58
C ALA A 21 7.29 2.39 -8.38
N LEU A 22 6.72 2.29 -7.17
CA LEU A 22 7.37 2.73 -5.94
C LEU A 22 8.63 1.91 -5.62
N SER A 23 8.59 0.59 -5.83
CA SER A 23 9.75 -0.28 -5.61
C SER A 23 10.91 0.09 -6.51
N LEU A 24 10.66 0.36 -7.79
CA LEU A 24 11.66 0.83 -8.75
C LEU A 24 12.19 2.22 -8.35
N ALA A 25 11.31 3.17 -8.06
CA ALA A 25 11.70 4.53 -7.70
C ALA A 25 12.55 4.60 -6.41
N LEU A 26 12.28 3.75 -5.43
CA LEU A 26 13.10 3.63 -4.22
C LEU A 26 14.44 2.98 -4.51
N ALA A 27 14.48 1.93 -5.33
CA ALA A 27 15.72 1.26 -5.72
C ALA A 27 16.66 2.20 -6.51
N GLU A 28 16.13 3.07 -7.37
CA GLU A 28 16.89 4.13 -8.06
C GLU A 28 17.57 5.11 -7.10
N GLN A 29 17.06 5.25 -5.87
CA GLN A 29 17.66 6.07 -4.80
C GLN A 29 18.64 5.29 -3.90
N GLY A 30 18.99 4.05 -4.26
CA GLY A 30 19.89 3.20 -3.48
C GLY A 30 19.25 2.54 -2.26
N VAL A 31 17.91 2.53 -2.18
CA VAL A 31 17.16 1.86 -1.11
C VAL A 31 17.11 0.36 -1.39
N GLN A 32 17.37 -0.45 -0.36
CA GLN A 32 17.04 -1.87 -0.39
C GLN A 32 15.53 -2.04 -0.24
N VAL A 33 14.88 -2.69 -1.19
CA VAL A 33 13.44 -2.90 -1.20
C VAL A 33 13.08 -4.35 -0.87
N LEU A 34 12.21 -4.55 0.12
CA LEU A 34 11.56 -5.82 0.39
C LEU A 34 10.21 -5.81 -0.31
N LEU A 35 10.09 -6.61 -1.37
CA LEU A 35 8.91 -6.64 -2.25
C LEU A 35 7.91 -7.68 -1.73
N LEU A 36 6.94 -7.25 -0.93
CA LEU A 36 5.93 -8.16 -0.37
C LEU A 36 4.70 -8.22 -1.28
N SER A 37 4.39 -9.41 -1.77
CA SER A 37 3.20 -9.70 -2.57
C SER A 37 2.93 -11.20 -2.63
N ARG A 38 1.75 -11.59 -3.10
CA ARG A 38 1.47 -12.99 -3.41
C ARG A 38 2.45 -13.51 -4.48
N PRO A 39 2.88 -14.78 -4.40
CA PRO A 39 3.73 -15.38 -5.43
C PRO A 39 3.09 -15.24 -6.82
N SER A 40 3.85 -14.72 -7.76
CA SER A 40 3.40 -14.55 -9.15
C SER A 40 4.59 -14.24 -10.07
N LYS A 41 4.41 -14.45 -11.37
CA LYS A 41 5.40 -14.07 -12.38
C LYS A 41 5.68 -12.56 -12.39
N GLU A 42 4.67 -11.75 -12.08
CA GLU A 42 4.82 -10.31 -11.97
C GLU A 42 5.72 -9.93 -10.79
N LEU A 43 5.61 -10.64 -9.65
CA LEU A 43 6.52 -10.42 -8.53
C LEU A 43 7.96 -10.79 -8.89
N ASP A 44 8.15 -11.93 -9.54
CA ASP A 44 9.48 -12.39 -9.98
C ASP A 44 10.12 -11.39 -10.95
N GLN A 45 9.36 -10.89 -11.94
CA GLN A 45 9.85 -9.90 -12.88
C GLN A 45 10.18 -8.57 -12.18
N THR A 46 9.26 -8.06 -11.36
CA THR A 46 9.51 -6.81 -10.62
C THR A 46 10.74 -6.93 -9.71
N THR A 47 10.91 -8.09 -9.07
CA THR A 47 12.09 -8.33 -8.23
C THR A 47 13.38 -8.29 -9.07
N THR A 48 13.38 -8.90 -10.24
CA THR A 48 14.52 -8.86 -11.17
C THR A 48 14.86 -7.42 -11.57
N ASP A 49 13.84 -6.64 -11.94
CA ASP A 49 14.01 -5.25 -12.37
C ASP A 49 14.54 -4.36 -11.22
N VAL A 50 14.02 -4.54 -10.00
CA VAL A 50 14.47 -3.83 -8.80
C VAL A 50 15.88 -4.23 -8.41
N GLN A 51 16.24 -5.51 -8.51
CA GLN A 51 17.60 -6.00 -8.22
C GLN A 51 18.65 -5.48 -9.20
N ALA A 52 18.28 -5.16 -10.43
CA ALA A 52 19.18 -4.50 -11.37
C ALA A 52 19.61 -3.10 -10.89
N LEU A 53 18.79 -2.43 -10.07
CA LEU A 53 19.04 -1.10 -9.49
C LEU A 53 19.59 -1.18 -8.06
N SER A 54 19.06 -2.10 -7.27
CA SER A 54 19.43 -2.34 -5.87
C SER A 54 19.57 -3.85 -5.63
N PRO A 55 20.78 -4.43 -5.82
CA PRO A 55 21.02 -5.88 -5.81
C PRO A 55 20.66 -6.59 -4.49
N ALA A 56 20.63 -5.87 -3.37
CA ALA A 56 20.25 -6.41 -2.07
C ALA A 56 18.73 -6.55 -1.86
N SER A 57 17.91 -6.08 -2.80
CA SER A 57 16.46 -6.17 -2.71
C SER A 57 15.98 -7.61 -2.90
N VAL A 58 14.88 -7.97 -2.22
CA VAL A 58 14.38 -9.35 -2.22
C VAL A 58 12.86 -9.41 -2.30
N ALA A 59 12.34 -10.45 -2.93
CA ALA A 59 10.92 -10.79 -2.85
C ALA A 59 10.58 -11.41 -1.49
N VAL A 60 9.42 -11.04 -0.95
CA VAL A 60 8.83 -11.63 0.25
C VAL A 60 7.43 -12.12 -0.10
N PRO A 61 7.26 -13.42 -0.40
CA PRO A 61 5.96 -13.98 -0.68
C PRO A 61 5.01 -13.85 0.51
N CYS A 62 3.84 -13.24 0.31
CA CYS A 62 2.84 -13.09 1.36
C CYS A 62 1.45 -12.78 0.78
N ASP A 63 0.42 -13.43 1.31
CA ASP A 63 -0.98 -13.03 1.16
C ASP A 63 -1.46 -12.35 2.44
N LEU A 64 -1.73 -11.05 2.38
CA LEU A 64 -2.25 -10.29 3.53
C LEU A 64 -3.67 -10.71 3.95
N GLY A 65 -4.38 -11.47 3.14
CA GLY A 65 -5.66 -12.08 3.49
C GLY A 65 -5.52 -13.33 4.36
N GLU A 66 -4.30 -13.85 4.58
CA GLU A 66 -4.03 -15.11 5.28
C GLU A 66 -3.09 -14.88 6.46
N PRO A 67 -3.58 -14.96 7.72
CA PRO A 67 -2.76 -14.72 8.91
C PRO A 67 -1.48 -15.56 8.98
N ALA A 68 -1.54 -16.85 8.59
CA ALA A 68 -0.36 -17.72 8.59
C ALA A 68 0.72 -17.23 7.62
N SER A 69 0.31 -16.73 6.44
CA SER A 69 1.23 -16.17 5.46
C SER A 69 1.92 -14.90 5.96
N ILE A 70 1.22 -14.08 6.75
CA ILE A 70 1.79 -12.89 7.40
C ILE A 70 2.83 -13.30 8.44
N GLU A 71 2.56 -14.33 9.26
CA GLU A 71 3.50 -14.85 10.27
C GLU A 71 4.81 -15.34 9.62
N GLU A 72 4.71 -16.11 8.54
CA GLU A 72 5.85 -16.65 7.80
C GLU A 72 6.68 -15.51 7.18
N ALA A 73 6.03 -14.56 6.52
CA ALA A 73 6.69 -13.41 5.92
C ALA A 73 7.39 -12.54 6.97
N ALA A 74 6.73 -12.24 8.08
CA ALA A 74 7.31 -11.46 9.16
C ALA A 74 8.51 -12.17 9.79
N THR A 75 8.43 -13.48 10.03
CA THR A 75 9.55 -14.29 10.54
C THR A 75 10.76 -14.23 9.59
N THR A 76 10.52 -14.37 8.29
CA THR A 76 11.56 -14.28 7.26
C THR A 76 12.20 -12.89 7.25
N ILE A 77 11.39 -11.82 7.25
CA ILE A 77 11.89 -10.44 7.28
C ILE A 77 12.75 -10.22 8.53
N LEU A 78 12.24 -10.55 9.72
CA LEU A 78 12.95 -10.29 10.98
C LEU A 78 14.27 -11.03 11.09
N SER A 79 14.38 -12.24 10.50
CA SER A 79 15.60 -13.03 10.52
C SER A 79 16.71 -12.47 9.63
N GLN A 80 16.36 -11.79 8.53
CA GLN A 80 17.30 -11.30 7.52
C GLN A 80 17.45 -9.78 7.53
N HIS A 81 16.43 -9.06 7.96
CA HIS A 81 16.34 -7.60 7.95
C HIS A 81 15.83 -7.07 9.30
N PRO A 82 16.67 -7.10 10.34
CA PRO A 82 16.27 -6.73 11.71
C PRO A 82 15.96 -5.23 11.87
N ARG A 83 16.23 -4.41 10.84
CA ARG A 83 15.98 -2.97 10.84
C ARG A 83 15.26 -2.56 9.56
N LEU A 84 14.11 -1.89 9.71
CA LEU A 84 13.38 -1.26 8.62
C LEU A 84 13.39 0.26 8.82
N HIS A 85 13.59 1.00 7.73
CA HIS A 85 13.56 2.46 7.71
C HIS A 85 12.19 2.99 7.25
N GLY A 86 11.41 2.15 6.58
CA GLY A 86 10.05 2.49 6.20
C GLY A 86 9.23 1.29 5.75
N ILE A 87 7.91 1.49 5.83
CA ILE A 87 6.91 0.58 5.25
C ILE A 87 5.95 1.39 4.40
N VAL A 88 5.68 0.90 3.19
CA VAL A 88 4.56 1.38 2.37
C VAL A 88 3.50 0.29 2.30
N HIS A 89 2.41 0.49 3.01
CA HIS A 89 1.21 -0.35 2.91
C HIS A 89 0.41 0.06 1.68
N ASN A 90 0.78 -0.52 0.54
CA ASN A 90 0.16 -0.24 -0.75
C ASN A 90 -0.80 -1.35 -1.21
N ALA A 91 -0.63 -2.59 -0.74
CA ALA A 91 -1.53 -3.68 -1.09
C ALA A 91 -2.99 -3.30 -0.85
N GLY A 92 -3.86 -3.68 -1.77
CA GLY A 92 -5.29 -3.44 -1.64
C GLY A 92 -6.09 -4.28 -2.63
N ASP A 93 -7.33 -4.59 -2.23
CA ASP A 93 -8.32 -5.30 -3.04
C ASP A 93 -9.61 -4.50 -3.04
N ILE A 94 -10.18 -4.30 -4.24
CA ILE A 94 -11.45 -3.59 -4.42
C ILE A 94 -12.67 -4.50 -4.24
N HIS A 95 -12.48 -5.82 -4.30
CA HIS A 95 -13.59 -6.77 -4.20
C HIS A 95 -14.08 -6.93 -2.75
N PRO A 96 -15.37 -7.26 -2.58
CA PRO A 96 -16.39 -7.42 -3.61
C PRO A 96 -16.85 -6.07 -4.18
N ILE A 97 -17.14 -6.04 -5.49
CA ILE A 97 -17.85 -4.93 -6.14
C ILE A 97 -19.29 -5.37 -6.28
N LYS A 98 -20.08 -5.20 -5.23
CA LYS A 98 -21.47 -5.68 -5.13
C LYS A 98 -22.30 -4.75 -4.23
N PRO A 99 -23.61 -4.60 -4.50
CA PRO A 99 -24.52 -3.95 -3.55
C PRO A 99 -24.40 -4.55 -2.16
N LEU A 100 -24.66 -3.74 -1.12
CA LEU A 100 -24.41 -4.11 0.28
C LEU A 100 -25.03 -5.46 0.68
N PHE A 101 -26.26 -5.73 0.23
CA PHE A 101 -26.99 -6.94 0.60
C PHE A 101 -26.68 -8.16 -0.29
N ASP A 102 -25.97 -7.95 -1.41
CA ASP A 102 -25.60 -9.00 -2.36
C ASP A 102 -24.12 -9.42 -2.22
N ALA A 103 -23.37 -8.65 -1.45
CA ALA A 103 -21.96 -8.97 -1.17
C ALA A 103 -21.87 -10.19 -0.24
N HIS A 104 -21.15 -11.24 -0.68
CA HIS A 104 -20.94 -12.42 0.14
C HIS A 104 -20.10 -12.07 1.37
N SER A 105 -20.46 -12.60 2.55
CA SER A 105 -19.79 -12.28 3.83
C SER A 105 -18.31 -12.62 3.84
N ASP A 106 -17.92 -13.72 3.21
CA ASP A 106 -16.52 -14.15 3.16
C ASP A 106 -15.69 -13.21 2.29
N ASP A 107 -16.23 -12.74 1.16
CA ASP A 107 -15.56 -11.76 0.30
C ASP A 107 -15.40 -10.42 1.00
N TRP A 108 -16.46 -10.00 1.72
CA TRP A 108 -16.44 -8.78 2.52
C TRP A 108 -15.37 -8.87 3.62
N THR A 109 -15.31 -10.01 4.33
CA THR A 109 -14.32 -10.27 5.38
C THR A 109 -12.90 -10.31 4.81
N ARG A 110 -12.71 -10.97 3.65
CA ARG A 110 -11.42 -11.00 2.97
C ARG A 110 -10.94 -9.59 2.57
N SER A 111 -11.84 -8.75 2.07
CA SER A 111 -11.52 -7.36 1.76
C SER A 111 -11.03 -6.61 3.00
N MET A 112 -11.69 -6.78 4.15
CA MET A 112 -11.26 -6.21 5.43
C MET A 112 -9.88 -6.75 5.85
N MET A 113 -9.65 -8.05 5.68
CA MET A 113 -8.34 -8.66 5.99
C MET A 113 -7.25 -8.03 5.15
N VAL A 114 -7.38 -7.98 3.82
CA VAL A 114 -6.32 -7.47 2.93
C VAL A 114 -6.07 -5.98 3.14
N ASN A 115 -7.15 -5.16 3.25
CA ASN A 115 -7.02 -3.70 3.23
C ASN A 115 -6.79 -3.06 4.61
N LEU A 116 -7.03 -3.78 5.71
CA LEU A 116 -6.93 -3.22 7.07
C LEU A 116 -6.31 -4.18 8.09
N VAL A 117 -6.92 -5.33 8.34
CA VAL A 117 -6.50 -6.21 9.44
C VAL A 117 -5.11 -6.80 9.19
N GLY A 118 -4.82 -7.23 7.96
CA GLY A 118 -3.51 -7.73 7.56
C GLY A 118 -2.42 -6.65 7.61
N VAL A 119 -2.77 -5.38 7.37
CA VAL A 119 -1.87 -4.24 7.55
C VAL A 119 -1.47 -4.11 9.02
N GLN A 120 -2.44 -4.11 9.93
CA GLN A 120 -2.21 -4.10 11.37
C GLN A 120 -1.37 -5.30 11.81
N HIS A 121 -1.77 -6.51 11.40
CA HIS A 121 -1.09 -7.75 11.78
C HIS A 121 0.39 -7.73 11.34
N LEU A 122 0.67 -7.42 10.08
CA LEU A 122 2.03 -7.33 9.57
C LEU A 122 2.87 -6.28 10.32
N THR A 123 2.31 -5.09 10.55
CA THR A 123 3.02 -4.01 11.27
C THR A 123 3.33 -4.44 12.70
N GLN A 124 2.39 -5.05 13.39
CA GLN A 124 2.57 -5.55 14.75
C GLN A 124 3.69 -6.60 14.81
N ARG A 125 3.70 -7.56 13.87
CA ARG A 125 4.72 -8.61 13.82
C ARG A 125 6.12 -8.06 13.53
N LEU A 126 6.21 -7.00 12.76
CA LEU A 126 7.48 -6.32 12.43
C LEU A 126 7.92 -5.32 13.49
N GLY A 127 7.20 -5.17 14.60
CA GLY A 127 7.43 -4.14 15.61
C GLY A 127 8.88 -4.02 16.08
N SER A 128 9.60 -5.13 16.27
CA SER A 128 11.02 -5.10 16.68
C SER A 128 11.96 -4.51 15.61
N ALA A 129 11.62 -4.63 14.33
CA ALA A 129 12.39 -4.04 13.23
C ALA A 129 12.05 -2.54 13.00
N LEU A 130 10.96 -2.07 13.58
CA LEU A 130 10.49 -0.67 13.49
C LEU A 130 10.94 0.18 14.68
N GLN A 131 11.51 -0.43 15.71
CA GLN A 131 11.97 0.25 16.92
C GLN A 131 13.47 0.49 16.87
N GLY A 132 13.93 1.57 17.50
CA GLY A 132 15.35 1.86 17.60
C GLY A 132 15.67 3.35 17.63
N ASP A 133 16.91 3.69 17.39
CA ASP A 133 17.48 5.04 17.40
C ASP A 133 17.29 5.81 16.07
N HIS A 134 16.70 5.16 15.07
CA HIS A 134 16.46 5.74 13.74
C HIS A 134 14.96 6.06 13.55
N ARG A 135 14.69 7.02 12.67
CA ARG A 135 13.31 7.32 12.29
C ARG A 135 12.79 6.27 11.32
N VAL A 136 11.60 5.76 11.62
CA VAL A 136 10.84 4.89 10.72
C VAL A 136 9.66 5.67 10.14
N ARG A 137 9.45 5.55 8.83
CA ARG A 137 8.36 6.17 8.10
C ARG A 137 7.37 5.13 7.59
N VAL A 138 6.15 5.23 8.06
CA VAL A 138 5.05 4.38 7.57
C VAL A 138 4.13 5.21 6.69
N THR A 139 3.89 4.73 5.47
CA THR A 139 2.94 5.35 4.55
C THR A 139 1.88 4.35 4.17
N THR A 140 0.61 4.72 4.31
CA THR A 140 -0.52 3.91 3.87
C THR A 140 -1.13 4.50 2.60
N ILE A 141 -1.29 3.67 1.58
CA ILE A 141 -2.01 4.07 0.36
C ILE A 141 -3.49 3.95 0.62
N SER A 142 -4.11 5.09 0.85
CA SER A 142 -5.53 5.29 1.09
C SER A 142 -6.32 5.42 -0.22
N SER A 143 -7.49 6.02 -0.17
CA SER A 143 -8.36 6.26 -1.31
C SER A 143 -9.31 7.43 -1.02
N GLY A 144 -9.83 8.07 -2.06
CA GLY A 144 -10.99 8.95 -1.93
C GLY A 144 -12.23 8.25 -1.35
N ALA A 145 -12.29 6.92 -1.47
CA ALA A 145 -13.34 6.06 -0.89
C ALA A 145 -13.32 6.04 0.65
N ALA A 146 -12.22 6.43 1.29
CA ALA A 146 -12.14 6.58 2.75
C ALA A 146 -12.99 7.75 3.28
N MET A 147 -13.27 8.74 2.43
CA MET A 147 -13.90 10.01 2.83
C MET A 147 -15.39 10.12 2.45
N ARG A 148 -15.90 9.21 1.64
CA ARG A 148 -17.29 9.23 1.20
C ARG A 148 -17.77 7.82 0.85
N PRO A 149 -19.06 7.53 1.07
CA PRO A 149 -19.63 6.25 0.65
C PRO A 149 -19.71 6.19 -0.88
N LEU A 150 -19.38 5.02 -1.42
CA LEU A 150 -19.59 4.69 -2.83
C LEU A 150 -20.44 3.42 -2.88
N ALA A 151 -21.50 3.45 -3.67
CA ALA A 151 -22.36 2.29 -3.84
C ALA A 151 -21.54 1.08 -4.29
N SER A 152 -21.88 -0.09 -3.79
CA SER A 152 -21.23 -1.37 -4.08
C SER A 152 -19.78 -1.53 -3.58
N TRP A 153 -19.26 -0.58 -2.80
CA TRP A 153 -17.92 -0.61 -2.23
C TRP A 153 -17.93 -0.57 -0.70
N SER A 154 -18.96 -1.11 -0.05
CA SER A 154 -19.09 -1.06 1.41
C SER A 154 -17.85 -1.60 2.14
N ALA A 155 -17.31 -2.74 1.71
CA ALA A 155 -16.09 -3.31 2.30
C ALA A 155 -14.89 -2.39 2.09
N TYR A 156 -14.66 -1.95 0.85
CA TYR A 156 -13.51 -1.12 0.49
C TYR A 156 -13.54 0.25 1.17
N CYS A 157 -14.70 0.94 1.15
CA CYS A 157 -14.86 2.23 1.83
C CYS A 157 -14.61 2.10 3.33
N THR A 158 -15.19 1.08 3.98
CA THR A 158 -15.00 0.82 5.41
C THR A 158 -13.54 0.52 5.74
N ALA A 159 -12.89 -0.36 4.97
CA ALA A 159 -11.50 -0.71 5.19
C ALA A 159 -10.57 0.50 5.01
N LYS A 160 -10.77 1.32 3.96
CA LYS A 160 -9.93 2.51 3.72
C LYS A 160 -10.16 3.62 4.73
N ALA A 161 -11.40 3.83 5.21
CA ALA A 161 -11.67 4.73 6.32
C ALA A 161 -11.02 4.24 7.63
N GLY A 162 -11.12 2.93 7.90
CA GLY A 162 -10.42 2.29 9.01
C GLY A 162 -8.91 2.41 8.90
N LEU A 163 -8.34 2.26 7.69
CA LEU A 163 -6.91 2.39 7.45
C LEU A 163 -6.41 3.82 7.72
N ASP A 164 -7.16 4.85 7.32
CA ASP A 164 -6.83 6.24 7.64
C ASP A 164 -6.85 6.48 9.16
N MET A 165 -7.83 5.95 9.88
CA MET A 165 -7.89 6.05 11.34
C MET A 165 -6.76 5.25 11.99
N TRP A 166 -6.48 4.03 11.55
CA TRP A 166 -5.37 3.21 12.03
C TRP A 166 -4.02 3.92 11.85
N THR A 167 -3.81 4.58 10.72
CA THR A 167 -2.59 5.36 10.46
C THR A 167 -2.41 6.48 11.48
N ARG A 168 -3.50 7.16 11.88
CA ARG A 168 -3.48 8.19 12.92
C ARG A 168 -3.17 7.60 14.31
N CYS A 169 -3.73 6.45 14.64
CA CYS A 169 -3.39 5.73 15.87
C CYS A 169 -1.91 5.34 15.90
N LEU A 170 -1.38 4.80 14.78
CA LEU A 170 0.03 4.46 14.68
C LEU A 170 0.93 5.70 14.82
N ALA A 171 0.53 6.84 14.27
CA ALA A 171 1.27 8.09 14.41
C ALA A 171 1.34 8.56 15.88
N GLU A 172 0.25 8.44 16.61
CA GLU A 172 0.16 8.81 18.04
C GLU A 172 0.97 7.85 18.92
N GLU A 173 0.72 6.55 18.79
CA GLU A 173 1.35 5.52 19.61
C GLU A 173 2.85 5.33 19.29
N GLY A 174 3.22 5.47 18.01
CA GLY A 174 4.59 5.30 17.53
C GLY A 174 5.52 6.50 17.77
N ALA A 175 4.99 7.65 18.13
CA ALA A 175 5.77 8.89 18.29
C ALA A 175 6.94 8.74 19.27
N SER A 176 6.73 8.06 20.40
CA SER A 176 7.77 7.80 21.41
C SER A 176 8.85 6.80 20.94
N GLN A 177 8.62 6.12 19.82
CA GLN A 177 9.50 5.10 19.22
C GLN A 177 10.14 5.57 17.91
N ASN A 178 10.13 6.87 17.63
CA ASN A 178 10.61 7.47 16.39
C ASN A 178 9.86 6.98 15.11
N ILE A 179 8.63 6.51 15.26
CA ILE A 179 7.78 6.11 14.14
C ILE A 179 6.91 7.30 13.76
N THR A 180 6.87 7.63 12.48
CA THR A 180 5.94 8.60 11.89
C THR A 180 5.09 7.89 10.86
N ALA A 181 3.79 8.24 10.77
CA ALA A 181 2.87 7.58 9.87
C ALA A 181 1.97 8.60 9.15
N VAL A 182 1.80 8.43 7.85
CA VAL A 182 0.92 9.26 7.02
C VAL A 182 0.05 8.39 6.12
N SER A 183 -1.14 8.85 5.78
CA SER A 183 -1.95 8.25 4.73
C SER A 183 -2.02 9.15 3.50
N VAL A 184 -2.11 8.53 2.30
CA VAL A 184 -2.19 9.30 1.06
C VAL A 184 -3.12 8.63 0.06
N ALA A 185 -4.05 9.42 -0.51
CA ALA A 185 -4.86 9.00 -1.65
C ALA A 185 -4.07 9.20 -2.94
N PRO A 186 -3.90 8.15 -3.77
CA PRO A 186 -3.04 8.22 -4.97
C PRO A 186 -3.75 8.82 -6.20
N GLY A 187 -5.01 9.28 -6.07
CA GLY A 187 -5.82 9.68 -7.20
C GLY A 187 -6.40 8.49 -7.96
N ILE A 188 -6.71 8.69 -9.24
CA ILE A 188 -7.24 7.66 -10.15
C ILE A 188 -6.07 7.18 -11.03
N VAL A 189 -5.55 5.98 -10.75
CA VAL A 189 -4.29 5.48 -11.34
C VAL A 189 -4.57 4.28 -12.25
N ASP A 190 -3.99 4.27 -13.44
CA ASP A 190 -4.15 3.17 -14.41
C ASP A 190 -3.47 1.89 -13.93
N THR A 191 -4.25 1.04 -13.29
CA THR A 191 -3.81 -0.22 -12.69
C THR A 191 -4.83 -1.33 -12.94
N GLY A 192 -4.46 -2.57 -12.63
CA GLY A 192 -5.39 -3.71 -12.69
C GLY A 192 -6.66 -3.52 -11.83
N MET A 193 -6.60 -2.72 -10.76
CA MET A 193 -7.78 -2.35 -9.98
C MET A 193 -8.79 -1.56 -10.82
N GLN A 194 -8.33 -0.61 -11.63
CA GLN A 194 -9.20 0.13 -12.54
C GLN A 194 -9.83 -0.78 -13.61
N THR A 195 -9.08 -1.76 -14.10
CA THR A 195 -9.61 -2.77 -15.02
C THR A 195 -10.72 -3.59 -14.35
N ALA A 196 -10.52 -4.05 -13.11
CA ALA A 196 -11.53 -4.78 -12.34
C ALA A 196 -12.80 -3.94 -12.13
N ILE A 197 -12.68 -2.67 -11.80
CA ILE A 197 -13.81 -1.73 -11.61
C ILE A 197 -14.61 -1.59 -12.91
N ARG A 198 -13.94 -1.37 -14.04
CA ARG A 198 -14.61 -1.22 -15.35
C ARG A 198 -15.21 -2.52 -15.87
N SER A 199 -14.74 -3.67 -15.37
CA SER A 199 -15.27 -5.00 -15.75
C SER A 199 -16.50 -5.42 -14.95
N ALA A 200 -16.86 -4.72 -13.88
CA ALA A 200 -18.09 -4.97 -13.14
C ALA A 200 -19.32 -4.73 -14.03
N SER A 201 -20.45 -5.38 -13.75
CA SER A 201 -21.71 -5.07 -14.41
C SER A 201 -22.26 -3.70 -13.92
N GLU A 202 -23.14 -3.07 -14.70
CA GLU A 202 -23.81 -1.83 -14.26
C GLU A 202 -24.78 -2.10 -13.10
N GLU A 203 -25.37 -3.30 -13.05
CA GLU A 203 -26.21 -3.75 -11.96
C GLU A 203 -25.40 -3.87 -10.66
N ASP A 204 -24.21 -4.45 -10.73
CA ASP A 204 -23.33 -4.61 -9.58
C ASP A 204 -22.66 -3.31 -9.15
N PHE A 205 -22.37 -2.40 -10.09
CA PHE A 205 -21.68 -1.15 -9.83
C PHE A 205 -22.28 0.02 -10.62
N PRO A 206 -23.27 0.73 -10.07
CA PRO A 206 -23.95 1.83 -10.77
C PRO A 206 -23.04 3.00 -11.20
N LEU A 207 -21.85 3.12 -10.59
CA LEU A 207 -20.89 4.17 -10.94
C LEU A 207 -19.91 3.74 -12.04
N ARG A 208 -20.04 2.54 -12.61
CA ARG A 208 -19.14 1.97 -13.62
C ARG A 208 -18.89 2.92 -14.79
N SER A 209 -19.95 3.56 -15.31
CA SER A 209 -19.86 4.48 -16.45
C SER A 209 -18.90 5.65 -16.19
N ASN A 210 -18.81 6.17 -14.95
CA ASN A 210 -17.87 7.23 -14.60
C ASN A 210 -16.43 6.75 -14.75
N PHE A 211 -16.12 5.51 -14.33
CA PHE A 211 -14.77 4.93 -14.42
C PHE A 211 -14.38 4.55 -15.85
N VAL A 212 -15.37 4.18 -16.67
CA VAL A 212 -15.17 4.03 -18.13
C VAL A 212 -14.83 5.39 -18.74
N GLY A 213 -15.59 6.44 -18.44
CA GLY A 213 -15.33 7.79 -18.90
C GLY A 213 -13.94 8.30 -18.50
N TYR A 214 -13.53 8.15 -17.23
CA TYR A 214 -12.17 8.54 -16.80
C TYR A 214 -11.07 7.87 -17.61
N HIS A 215 -11.26 6.62 -18.02
CA HIS A 215 -10.29 5.91 -18.85
C HIS A 215 -10.32 6.42 -20.30
N GLU A 216 -11.50 6.58 -20.89
CA GLU A 216 -11.67 7.04 -22.27
C GLU A 216 -11.17 8.48 -22.47
N ASP A 217 -11.38 9.34 -21.47
CA ASP A 217 -10.93 10.73 -21.46
C ASP A 217 -9.42 10.88 -21.09
N GLY A 218 -8.71 9.78 -20.84
CA GLY A 218 -7.28 9.80 -20.49
C GLY A 218 -6.99 10.46 -19.12
N GLN A 219 -7.93 10.41 -18.19
CA GLN A 219 -7.81 11.05 -16.87
C GLN A 219 -7.09 10.18 -15.83
N LEU A 220 -6.67 8.96 -16.20
CA LEU A 220 -5.92 8.10 -15.29
C LEU A 220 -4.45 8.47 -15.28
N SER A 221 -3.89 8.68 -14.08
CA SER A 221 -2.47 8.90 -13.90
C SER A 221 -1.69 7.61 -14.12
N LYS A 222 -0.48 7.70 -14.66
CA LYS A 222 0.41 6.53 -14.76
C LYS A 222 0.98 6.18 -13.38
N PRO A 223 1.17 4.88 -13.06
CA PRO A 223 1.78 4.45 -11.81
C PRO A 223 3.14 5.11 -11.52
N ASP A 224 3.97 5.27 -12.55
CA ASP A 224 5.30 5.87 -12.42
C ASP A 224 5.24 7.35 -12.03
N ASP A 225 4.30 8.11 -12.58
CA ASP A 225 4.13 9.52 -12.24
C ASP A 225 3.63 9.68 -10.80
N VAL A 226 2.71 8.80 -10.38
CA VAL A 226 2.23 8.76 -9.00
C VAL A 226 3.35 8.36 -8.03
N ALA A 227 4.16 7.36 -8.38
CA ALA A 227 5.29 6.94 -7.54
C ALA A 227 6.30 8.09 -7.35
N LYS A 228 6.63 8.82 -8.41
CA LYS A 228 7.52 10.00 -8.35
C LYS A 228 6.97 11.10 -7.45
N ALA A 229 5.66 11.39 -7.55
CA ALA A 229 5.01 12.38 -6.71
C ALA A 229 4.98 11.97 -5.23
N LEU A 230 4.77 10.68 -4.95
CA LEU A 230 4.69 10.15 -3.58
C LEU A 230 6.07 9.96 -2.92
N LEU A 231 7.14 9.82 -3.70
CA LEU A 231 8.47 9.47 -3.17
C LEU A 231 8.96 10.45 -2.08
N PRO A 232 8.86 11.77 -2.22
CA PRO A 232 9.25 12.71 -1.16
C PRO A 232 8.43 12.52 0.13
N LEU A 233 7.12 12.31 0.02
CA LEU A 233 6.27 12.05 1.18
C LEU A 233 6.66 10.74 1.86
N ILE A 234 6.90 9.66 1.11
CA ILE A 234 7.28 8.35 1.64
C ILE A 234 8.61 8.41 2.38
N THR A 235 9.60 9.11 1.83
CA THR A 235 10.98 9.07 2.32
C THR A 235 11.34 10.21 3.26
N ALA A 236 10.56 11.31 3.27
CA ALA A 236 10.94 12.53 3.97
C ALA A 236 9.82 13.22 4.75
N HIS A 237 8.62 12.63 4.90
CA HIS A 237 7.59 13.26 5.74
C HIS A 237 8.10 13.50 7.15
N THR A 238 7.68 14.63 7.73
CA THR A 238 8.18 15.13 9.01
C THR A 238 7.33 14.63 10.18
N VAL A 239 7.75 14.94 11.40
CA VAL A 239 6.97 14.66 12.63
C VAL A 239 5.65 15.45 12.62
N GLU A 240 5.69 16.69 12.15
CA GLU A 240 4.50 17.55 12.06
C GLU A 240 3.48 17.05 11.05
N GLN A 241 3.91 16.30 10.04
CA GLN A 241 3.05 15.65 9.06
C GLN A 241 2.48 14.31 9.54
N SER A 242 3.06 13.72 10.60
CA SER A 242 2.60 12.44 11.14
C SER A 242 1.15 12.53 11.60
N GLY A 243 0.36 11.52 11.29
CA GLY A 243 -1.08 11.47 11.52
C GLY A 243 -1.93 12.21 10.47
N GLN A 244 -1.30 12.90 9.52
CA GLN A 244 -2.04 13.61 8.46
C GLN A 244 -2.39 12.70 7.29
N ARG A 245 -3.45 13.10 6.59
CA ARG A 245 -3.89 12.51 5.33
C ARG A 245 -3.60 13.46 4.18
N PHE A 246 -3.00 12.93 3.12
CA PHE A 246 -2.65 13.66 1.91
C PHE A 246 -3.46 13.17 0.69
N ASP A 247 -3.47 13.98 -0.34
CA ASP A 247 -3.89 13.58 -1.68
C ASP A 247 -2.74 13.87 -2.65
N VAL A 248 -2.43 12.94 -3.55
CA VAL A 248 -1.30 13.10 -4.50
C VAL A 248 -1.45 14.35 -5.37
N ARG A 249 -2.69 14.83 -5.56
CA ARG A 249 -2.98 16.03 -6.36
C ARG A 249 -2.58 17.33 -5.66
N ASP A 250 -2.30 17.27 -4.37
CA ASP A 250 -1.92 18.42 -3.54
C ASP A 250 -0.41 18.41 -3.21
N LEU A 251 0.35 17.41 -3.70
CA LEU A 251 1.80 17.26 -3.55
C LEU A 251 2.53 17.86 -4.74
#